data_2a1141042c3ee380b0216a66af7c3e7b
#
_entry.id   2a1141042c3ee380b0216a66af7c3e7b
#
_cell.length_a   1.000
_cell.length_b   1.000
_cell.length_c   1.000
_cell.angle_alpha   90.00
_cell.angle_beta   90.00
_cell.angle_gamma   90.00
#
_symmetry.space_group_name_H-M   'P 1'
#
loop_
_entity.id
_entity.type
_entity.pdbx_description
1 polymer ?
#
loop_
_entity_poly.entity_id
_entity_poly.type
_entity_poly.pdbx_seq_one_letter_code
_entity_poly.pdbx_strand_id
1 'polypeptide(L)'
;MRNTIKIILHTFFIALLLFSCKGEKDGYHSVLERIEVESKDYHGDSISSEPYISEIKSIEITEGEHTFLIPERKSQIKSYSCSECHSKSLKELEDGRSGKKAHWDINLNHANEITMNCVTCHNGEDMDNLKSLTDTPIDFNYSYKACSQCHSKQFKDWKGGAHGKRIASWAPPRLSNTCVNCHNPHDPHFESRYPDRFNTEYENERK
;
A
#
# COMPACT_ATOMS: atom_id res chain seq x y z
N MET A 1 -48.70 59.98 10.36
CA MET A 1 -47.25 60.20 10.21
C MET A 1 -46.38 59.29 11.06
N ARG A 2 -46.61 59.01 12.36
CA ARG A 2 -45.76 58.23 13.24
C ARG A 2 -45.73 56.74 12.88
N ASN A 3 -46.82 56.18 12.36
CA ASN A 3 -46.89 54.79 11.95
C ASN A 3 -46.26 54.50 10.56
N THR A 4 -46.39 55.44 9.64
CA THR A 4 -45.77 55.40 8.31
C THR A 4 -44.24 55.40 8.37
N ILE A 5 -43.69 56.21 9.29
CA ILE A 5 -42.22 56.23 9.51
C ILE A 5 -41.71 54.95 10.09
N LYS A 6 -42.45 54.27 10.98
CA LYS A 6 -42.06 52.94 11.53
C LYS A 6 -42.07 51.85 10.47
N ILE A 7 -43.05 51.89 9.57
CA ILE A 7 -43.12 50.90 8.47
C ILE A 7 -41.95 51.10 7.51
N ILE A 8 -41.63 52.32 7.15
CA ILE A 8 -40.48 52.62 6.27
C ILE A 8 -39.17 52.22 6.92
N LEU A 9 -38.99 52.46 8.22
CA LEU A 9 -37.75 51.93 8.92
C LEU A 9 -37.66 50.45 8.98
N HIS A 10 -38.78 49.74 9.20
CA HIS A 10 -38.77 48.27 9.21
C HIS A 10 -38.48 47.65 7.84
N THR A 11 -39.08 48.20 6.76
CA THR A 11 -38.81 47.71 5.40
C THR A 11 -37.38 48.01 4.98
N PHE A 12 -36.82 49.16 5.38
CA PHE A 12 -35.42 49.48 5.11
C PHE A 12 -34.45 48.54 5.86
N PHE A 13 -34.78 48.22 7.11
CA PHE A 13 -33.97 47.27 7.91
C PHE A 13 -34.02 45.85 7.37
N ILE A 14 -35.21 45.42 6.91
CA ILE A 14 -35.35 44.07 6.24
C ILE A 14 -34.58 44.06 4.91
N ALA A 15 -34.64 45.15 4.13
CA ALA A 15 -33.88 45.26 2.90
C ALA A 15 -32.35 45.20 3.13
N LEU A 16 -31.85 45.84 4.20
CA LEU A 16 -30.44 45.77 4.60
C LEU A 16 -30.01 44.35 4.99
N LEU A 17 -30.88 43.60 5.66
CA LEU A 17 -30.58 42.21 6.01
C LEU A 17 -30.52 41.27 4.78
N LEU A 18 -31.31 41.55 3.74
CA LEU A 18 -31.28 40.78 2.48
C LEU A 18 -30.03 41.05 1.62
N PHE A 19 -29.37 42.18 1.79
CA PHE A 19 -28.13 42.52 1.09
C PHE A 19 -26.89 42.07 1.85
N SER A 20 -27.01 41.64 3.11
CA SER A 20 -25.87 41.22 3.94
C SER A 20 -25.33 39.82 3.62
N CYS A 21 -26.00 39.03 2.77
CA CYS A 21 -25.58 37.70 2.39
C CYS A 21 -25.06 37.61 0.95
N LYS A 22 -24.31 38.59 0.47
CA LYS A 22 -23.35 38.34 -0.60
C LYS A 22 -22.04 37.90 0.05
N GLY A 23 -22.03 36.66 0.58
CA GLY A 23 -20.78 35.97 0.77
C GLY A 23 -20.11 35.90 -0.60
N GLU A 24 -18.94 36.47 -0.73
CA GLU A 24 -18.04 36.13 -1.81
C GLU A 24 -18.01 34.60 -1.86
N LYS A 25 -18.24 34.05 -3.02
CA LYS A 25 -17.95 32.64 -3.31
C LYS A 25 -16.43 32.52 -3.36
N ASP A 26 -15.77 32.75 -2.24
CA ASP A 26 -14.47 32.15 -2.03
C ASP A 26 -14.74 30.66 -1.99
N GLY A 27 -14.69 30.05 -3.17
CA GLY A 27 -14.82 28.61 -3.31
C GLY A 27 -13.85 28.04 -2.31
N TYR A 28 -14.31 27.11 -1.47
CA TYR A 28 -13.43 26.35 -0.60
C TYR A 28 -12.44 25.63 -1.52
N HIS A 29 -11.29 26.24 -1.73
CA HIS A 29 -10.20 25.63 -2.44
C HIS A 29 -9.58 24.62 -1.49
N SER A 30 -9.57 23.38 -1.88
CA SER A 30 -8.88 22.35 -1.12
C SER A 30 -7.40 22.75 -0.99
N VAL A 31 -6.75 22.33 0.08
CA VAL A 31 -5.31 22.59 0.27
C VAL A 31 -4.52 22.09 -0.95
N LEU A 32 -4.96 21.00 -1.57
CA LEU A 32 -4.35 20.46 -2.79
C LEU A 32 -4.49 21.40 -3.98
N GLU A 33 -5.68 21.97 -4.23
CA GLU A 33 -5.88 22.96 -5.30
C GLU A 33 -5.00 24.19 -5.12
N ARG A 34 -4.87 24.67 -3.89
CA ARG A 34 -3.98 25.80 -3.59
C ARG A 34 -2.52 25.46 -3.86
N ILE A 35 -2.07 24.25 -3.44
CA ILE A 35 -0.71 23.77 -3.71
C ILE A 35 -0.50 23.65 -5.23
N GLU A 36 -1.45 23.10 -5.97
CA GLU A 36 -1.37 22.95 -7.43
C GLU A 36 -1.29 24.31 -8.14
N VAL A 37 -2.08 25.29 -7.71
CA VAL A 37 -2.04 26.63 -8.29
C VAL A 37 -0.71 27.31 -7.98
N GLU A 38 -0.27 27.29 -6.73
CA GLU A 38 0.97 27.92 -6.29
C GLU A 38 2.23 27.24 -6.83
N SER A 39 2.16 25.92 -7.09
CA SER A 39 3.29 25.17 -7.64
C SER A 39 3.51 25.39 -9.13
N LYS A 40 2.54 25.91 -9.88
CA LYS A 40 2.68 26.15 -11.33
C LYS A 40 3.80 27.11 -11.68
N ASP A 41 4.03 28.09 -10.82
CA ASP A 41 5.08 29.11 -11.02
C ASP A 41 6.34 28.82 -10.18
N TYR A 42 6.41 27.65 -9.55
CA TYR A 42 7.56 27.27 -8.76
C TYR A 42 8.72 26.78 -9.67
N HIS A 43 9.75 27.57 -9.74
CA HIS A 43 10.97 27.29 -10.50
C HIS A 43 12.14 26.86 -9.62
N GLY A 44 11.84 26.27 -8.47
CA GLY A 44 12.87 25.78 -7.54
C GLY A 44 13.60 24.53 -8.05
N ASP A 45 14.59 24.10 -7.31
CA ASP A 45 15.39 22.92 -7.65
C ASP A 45 14.51 21.66 -7.70
N SER A 46 14.69 20.87 -8.75
CA SER A 46 14.07 19.57 -8.87
C SER A 46 14.70 18.61 -7.87
N ILE A 47 13.95 18.17 -6.88
CA ILE A 47 14.40 17.16 -5.92
C ILE A 47 14.18 15.78 -6.54
N SER A 48 15.26 14.96 -6.58
CA SER A 48 15.21 13.59 -7.10
C SER A 48 15.69 12.59 -6.05
N SER A 49 15.06 11.43 -5.99
CA SER A 49 15.52 10.29 -5.21
C SER A 49 16.56 9.44 -5.92
N GLU A 50 16.78 9.66 -7.21
CA GLU A 50 17.64 8.84 -8.06
C GLU A 50 19.05 8.62 -7.49
N PRO A 51 19.76 9.63 -6.94
CA PRO A 51 21.08 9.42 -6.35
C PRO A 51 21.10 8.42 -5.19
N TYR A 52 19.98 8.25 -4.50
CA TYR A 52 19.85 7.38 -3.32
C TYR A 52 19.38 5.97 -3.65
N ILE A 53 18.84 5.75 -4.83
CA ILE A 53 18.29 4.45 -5.27
C ILE A 53 19.10 3.82 -6.40
N SER A 54 20.08 4.53 -6.97
CA SER A 54 20.88 4.09 -8.13
C SER A 54 21.59 2.75 -7.91
N GLU A 55 21.98 2.42 -6.69
CA GLU A 55 22.62 1.15 -6.35
C GLU A 55 21.61 0.01 -6.10
N ILE A 56 20.34 0.33 -6.02
CA ILE A 56 19.29 -0.67 -5.74
C ILE A 56 18.79 -1.24 -7.06
N LYS A 57 19.05 -2.53 -7.28
CA LYS A 57 18.50 -3.22 -8.43
C LYS A 57 16.97 -3.22 -8.35
N SER A 58 16.34 -2.50 -9.26
CA SER A 58 14.91 -2.23 -9.25
C SER A 58 14.25 -2.53 -10.58
N ILE A 59 12.95 -2.70 -10.55
CA ILE A 59 12.09 -3.00 -11.70
C ILE A 59 10.99 -1.95 -11.72
N GLU A 60 10.78 -1.33 -12.89
CA GLU A 60 9.63 -0.45 -13.08
C GLU A 60 8.37 -1.27 -13.29
N ILE A 61 7.31 -0.90 -12.60
CA ILE A 61 5.99 -1.51 -12.72
C ILE A 61 4.93 -0.44 -12.94
N THR A 62 3.85 -0.86 -13.61
CA THR A 62 2.65 -0.05 -13.78
C THR A 62 1.44 -0.82 -13.29
N GLU A 63 0.76 -0.28 -12.29
CA GLU A 63 -0.45 -0.86 -11.70
C GLU A 63 -1.61 0.14 -11.75
N GLY A 64 -2.42 0.02 -12.81
CA GLY A 64 -3.45 1.00 -13.14
C GLY A 64 -2.83 2.32 -13.57
N GLU A 65 -3.12 3.40 -12.87
CA GLU A 65 -2.62 4.76 -13.15
C GLU A 65 -1.26 5.05 -12.50
N HIS A 66 -0.72 4.10 -11.73
CA HIS A 66 0.49 4.32 -10.94
C HIS A 66 1.69 3.60 -11.56
N THR A 67 2.73 4.36 -11.92
CA THR A 67 4.03 3.84 -12.35
C THR A 67 5.08 4.16 -11.29
N PHE A 68 5.83 3.14 -10.88
CA PHE A 68 6.86 3.27 -9.85
C PHE A 68 7.83 2.08 -9.88
N LEU A 69 8.92 2.18 -9.13
CA LEU A 69 9.93 1.15 -9.00
C LEU A 69 9.65 0.24 -7.80
N ILE A 70 10.03 -1.02 -7.93
CA ILE A 70 10.10 -1.99 -6.82
C ILE A 70 11.50 -2.64 -6.81
N PRO A 71 12.02 -3.07 -5.65
CA PRO A 71 13.26 -3.81 -5.60
C PRO A 71 13.14 -5.15 -6.33
N GLU A 72 14.17 -5.51 -7.06
CA GLU A 72 14.29 -6.84 -7.64
C GLU A 72 14.40 -7.88 -6.52
N ARG A 73 13.64 -8.96 -6.59
CA ARG A 73 13.49 -9.94 -5.51
C ARG A 73 14.33 -11.20 -5.71
N LYS A 74 14.43 -11.72 -6.93
CA LYS A 74 15.02 -13.03 -7.21
C LYS A 74 16.47 -13.12 -6.75
N SER A 75 17.28 -12.10 -7.00
CA SER A 75 18.68 -12.09 -6.57
C SER A 75 18.85 -12.02 -5.05
N GLN A 76 17.79 -11.69 -4.31
CA GLN A 76 17.79 -11.62 -2.85
C GLN A 76 17.30 -12.94 -2.19
N ILE A 77 16.79 -13.88 -2.97
CA ILE A 77 16.34 -15.17 -2.46
C ILE A 77 17.56 -16.10 -2.38
N LYS A 78 17.93 -16.47 -1.16
CA LYS A 78 19.18 -17.20 -0.86
C LYS A 78 19.32 -18.52 -1.62
N SER A 79 18.23 -19.20 -1.95
CA SER A 79 18.23 -20.53 -2.58
C SER A 79 17.49 -20.53 -3.93
N TYR A 80 17.46 -19.41 -4.63
CA TYR A 80 16.96 -19.34 -5.99
C TYR A 80 18.07 -19.82 -6.98
N SER A 81 17.82 -20.70 -7.97
CA SER A 81 16.50 -21.16 -8.40
C SER A 81 16.07 -22.41 -7.61
N CYS A 82 14.77 -22.46 -7.30
CA CYS A 82 14.19 -23.55 -6.51
C CYS A 82 14.19 -24.87 -7.30
N SER A 83 14.16 -24.83 -8.62
CA SER A 83 14.23 -25.97 -9.55
C SER A 83 15.52 -26.77 -9.43
N GLU A 84 16.60 -26.22 -8.85
CA GLU A 84 17.82 -26.97 -8.57
C GLU A 84 17.57 -28.15 -7.59
N CYS A 85 16.63 -27.98 -6.67
CA CYS A 85 16.20 -29.03 -5.74
C CYS A 85 14.83 -29.63 -6.11
N HIS A 86 13.93 -28.80 -6.64
CA HIS A 86 12.58 -29.19 -7.05
C HIS A 86 12.52 -29.51 -8.55
N SER A 87 13.29 -30.54 -8.95
CA SER A 87 13.35 -31.00 -10.35
C SER A 87 12.11 -31.77 -10.80
N LYS A 88 11.19 -32.05 -9.89
CA LYS A 88 9.90 -32.71 -10.11
C LYS A 88 8.79 -31.94 -9.45
N SER A 89 7.55 -32.26 -9.82
CA SER A 89 6.39 -31.65 -9.15
C SER A 89 6.43 -31.89 -7.63
N LEU A 90 5.88 -30.96 -6.87
CA LEU A 90 5.82 -31.10 -5.41
C LEU A 90 5.12 -32.40 -4.99
N LYS A 91 4.07 -32.78 -5.71
CA LYS A 91 3.33 -34.02 -5.49
C LYS A 91 4.23 -35.27 -5.65
N GLU A 92 5.04 -35.31 -6.70
CA GLU A 92 5.97 -36.44 -6.91
C GLU A 92 7.07 -36.49 -5.85
N LEU A 93 7.47 -35.33 -5.33
CA LEU A 93 8.47 -35.23 -4.26
C LEU A 93 7.89 -35.63 -2.90
N GLU A 94 6.61 -35.44 -2.65
CA GLU A 94 5.92 -35.86 -1.44
C GLU A 94 5.62 -37.34 -1.39
N ASP A 95 5.29 -37.98 -2.51
CA ASP A 95 4.86 -39.37 -2.64
C ASP A 95 5.97 -40.44 -2.35
N GLY A 96 7.12 -40.06 -1.88
CA GLY A 96 8.20 -41.00 -1.62
C GLY A 96 9.02 -40.74 -0.36
N ARG A 97 8.66 -39.80 0.45
CA ARG A 97 9.49 -39.37 1.59
C ARG A 97 8.94 -39.77 2.96
N SER A 98 9.54 -40.80 3.55
CA SER A 98 9.61 -40.91 5.01
C SER A 98 10.84 -40.15 5.49
N GLY A 99 10.74 -38.92 5.98
CA GLY A 99 11.92 -38.21 6.47
C GLY A 99 11.69 -36.75 6.79
N LYS A 100 12.75 -36.09 7.22
CA LYS A 100 12.71 -34.66 7.55
C LYS A 100 12.28 -33.85 6.33
N LYS A 101 11.24 -33.04 6.50
CA LYS A 101 10.84 -32.06 5.48
C LYS A 101 12.00 -31.09 5.23
N ALA A 102 12.37 -30.86 3.99
CA ALA A 102 13.11 -29.67 3.64
C ALA A 102 12.25 -28.46 4.08
N HIS A 103 12.88 -27.34 4.43
CA HIS A 103 12.17 -26.18 4.96
C HIS A 103 11.41 -26.45 6.28
N TRP A 104 11.98 -27.27 7.14
CA TRP A 104 11.44 -27.63 8.47
C TRP A 104 11.29 -26.43 9.40
N ASP A 105 11.99 -25.35 9.11
CA ASP A 105 12.00 -24.07 9.81
C ASP A 105 10.90 -23.12 9.35
N ILE A 106 10.20 -23.45 8.26
CA ILE A 106 9.07 -22.66 7.78
C ILE A 106 7.80 -23.13 8.48
N ASN A 107 7.24 -22.25 9.29
CA ASN A 107 5.92 -22.41 9.89
C ASN A 107 4.91 -21.51 9.16
N LEU A 108 3.85 -22.12 8.61
CA LEU A 108 2.81 -21.41 7.93
C LEU A 108 1.72 -21.01 8.94
N ASN A 109 1.67 -19.74 9.27
CA ASN A 109 0.69 -19.12 10.14
C ASN A 109 -0.02 -17.98 9.39
N HIS A 110 -0.77 -18.34 8.33
CA HIS A 110 -1.45 -17.39 7.45
C HIS A 110 -2.83 -17.94 7.10
N ALA A 111 -3.87 -17.40 7.71
CA ALA A 111 -5.23 -17.91 7.66
C ALA A 111 -5.34 -19.35 8.22
N ASN A 112 -6.40 -20.08 7.85
CA ASN A 112 -6.59 -21.46 8.28
C ASN A 112 -6.06 -22.46 7.26
N GLU A 113 -5.82 -23.70 7.69
CA GLU A 113 -5.22 -24.77 6.88
C GLU A 113 -6.08 -25.18 5.65
N ILE A 114 -7.39 -24.92 5.68
CA ILE A 114 -8.27 -25.21 4.54
C ILE A 114 -8.03 -24.20 3.42
N THR A 115 -7.79 -22.94 3.79
CA THR A 115 -7.61 -21.84 2.83
C THR A 115 -6.17 -21.72 2.39
N MET A 116 -5.22 -22.04 3.27
CA MET A 116 -3.82 -21.73 3.07
C MET A 116 -2.93 -22.95 3.29
N ASN A 117 -2.21 -23.30 2.24
CA ASN A 117 -1.14 -24.30 2.26
C ASN A 117 -0.03 -23.88 1.29
N CYS A 118 1.05 -24.63 1.22
CA CYS A 118 2.21 -24.26 0.37
C CYS A 118 1.81 -23.99 -1.08
N VAL A 119 1.01 -24.87 -1.67
CA VAL A 119 0.60 -24.77 -3.08
C VAL A 119 -0.54 -23.76 -3.33
N THR A 120 -1.04 -23.08 -2.31
CA THR A 120 -1.93 -21.93 -2.52
C THR A 120 -1.18 -20.79 -3.20
N CYS A 121 0.10 -20.62 -2.87
CA CYS A 121 0.93 -19.53 -3.40
C CYS A 121 2.07 -20.04 -4.28
N HIS A 122 2.69 -21.17 -3.94
CA HIS A 122 3.77 -21.76 -4.73
C HIS A 122 3.22 -22.63 -5.87
N ASN A 123 3.81 -22.49 -7.05
CA ASN A 123 3.46 -23.36 -8.17
C ASN A 123 4.09 -24.73 -7.98
N GLY A 124 3.29 -25.71 -7.62
CA GLY A 124 3.76 -27.07 -7.35
C GLY A 124 4.37 -27.80 -8.56
N GLU A 125 4.09 -27.34 -9.77
CA GLU A 125 4.67 -27.87 -11.02
C GLU A 125 5.92 -27.09 -11.46
N ASP A 126 6.06 -25.84 -11.01
CA ASP A 126 7.19 -24.96 -11.32
C ASP A 126 7.51 -24.10 -10.09
N MET A 127 8.38 -24.61 -9.25
CA MET A 127 8.74 -23.97 -7.99
C MET A 127 9.55 -22.67 -8.16
N ASP A 128 10.02 -22.37 -9.36
CA ASP A 128 10.66 -21.08 -9.67
C ASP A 128 9.66 -19.93 -9.82
N ASN A 129 8.36 -20.23 -9.75
CA ASN A 129 7.28 -19.28 -9.77
C ASN A 129 6.29 -19.48 -8.61
N LEU A 130 5.67 -18.41 -8.24
CA LEU A 130 4.40 -18.44 -7.51
C LEU A 130 3.26 -18.68 -8.51
N LYS A 131 2.04 -18.83 -8.01
CA LYS A 131 0.85 -18.90 -8.86
C LYS A 131 -0.29 -18.06 -8.35
N SER A 132 -1.17 -17.70 -9.24
CA SER A 132 -2.46 -17.10 -8.90
C SER A 132 -3.46 -18.17 -8.43
N LEU A 133 -4.59 -17.74 -7.89
CA LEU A 133 -5.73 -18.62 -7.56
C LEU A 133 -6.35 -19.29 -8.81
N THR A 134 -5.99 -18.82 -9.99
CA THR A 134 -6.38 -19.39 -11.30
C THR A 134 -5.22 -20.11 -11.99
N ASP A 135 -4.22 -20.52 -11.22
CA ASP A 135 -3.03 -21.28 -11.65
C ASP A 135 -2.12 -20.55 -12.68
N THR A 136 -2.28 -19.24 -12.86
CA THR A 136 -1.38 -18.44 -13.70
C THR A 136 -0.05 -18.24 -12.98
N PRO A 137 1.09 -18.54 -13.59
CA PRO A 137 2.41 -18.32 -12.98
C PRO A 137 2.65 -16.84 -12.65
N ILE A 138 3.23 -16.60 -11.49
CA ILE A 138 3.62 -15.28 -11.00
C ILE A 138 5.11 -15.31 -10.66
N ASP A 139 5.90 -14.54 -11.36
CA ASP A 139 7.33 -14.38 -11.05
C ASP A 139 7.53 -13.80 -9.63
N PHE A 140 8.55 -14.27 -8.91
CA PHE A 140 8.85 -13.82 -7.54
C PHE A 140 9.08 -12.31 -7.42
N ASN A 141 9.56 -11.65 -8.48
CA ASN A 141 9.66 -10.19 -8.51
C ASN A 141 8.30 -9.50 -8.39
N TYR A 142 7.24 -10.18 -8.82
CA TYR A 142 5.86 -9.70 -8.77
C TYR A 142 5.02 -10.41 -7.71
N SER A 143 5.66 -10.90 -6.64
CA SER A 143 5.00 -11.64 -5.54
C SER A 143 3.81 -10.91 -4.92
N TYR A 144 3.79 -9.58 -4.97
CA TYR A 144 2.67 -8.76 -4.52
C TYR A 144 1.35 -9.10 -5.26
N LYS A 145 1.43 -9.63 -6.50
CA LYS A 145 0.25 -10.10 -7.25
C LYS A 145 -0.43 -11.30 -6.62
N ALA A 146 0.34 -12.19 -5.98
CA ALA A 146 -0.24 -13.28 -5.20
C ALA A 146 -1.00 -12.73 -3.97
N CYS A 147 -0.41 -11.78 -3.26
CA CYS A 147 -1.02 -11.16 -2.08
C CYS A 147 -2.29 -10.37 -2.43
N SER A 148 -2.27 -9.66 -3.55
CA SER A 148 -3.35 -8.76 -3.97
C SER A 148 -4.69 -9.45 -4.24
N GLN A 149 -4.66 -10.75 -4.51
CA GLN A 149 -5.87 -11.53 -4.80
C GLN A 149 -6.80 -11.64 -3.58
N CYS A 150 -6.23 -11.64 -2.37
CA CYS A 150 -6.99 -11.66 -1.11
C CYS A 150 -6.94 -10.29 -0.41
N HIS A 151 -5.83 -9.58 -0.49
CA HIS A 151 -5.58 -8.31 0.18
C HIS A 151 -5.80 -7.10 -0.75
N SER A 152 -6.95 -7.07 -1.44
CA SER A 152 -7.27 -6.06 -2.47
C SER A 152 -7.27 -4.62 -1.95
N LYS A 153 -7.71 -4.39 -0.70
CA LYS A 153 -7.70 -3.07 -0.06
C LYS A 153 -6.26 -2.60 0.18
N GLN A 154 -5.45 -3.43 0.81
CA GLN A 154 -4.04 -3.13 1.09
C GLN A 154 -3.24 -2.92 -0.20
N PHE A 155 -3.56 -3.70 -1.24
CA PHE A 155 -2.97 -3.53 -2.56
C PHE A 155 -3.35 -2.18 -3.19
N LYS A 156 -4.62 -1.77 -3.10
CA LYS A 156 -5.07 -0.46 -3.56
C LYS A 156 -4.31 0.67 -2.86
N ASP A 157 -4.19 0.58 -1.54
CA ASP A 157 -3.49 1.56 -0.73
C ASP A 157 -1.98 1.56 -1.04
N TRP A 158 -1.38 0.39 -1.28
CA TRP A 158 0.03 0.24 -1.62
C TRP A 158 0.38 0.87 -2.98
N LYS A 159 -0.35 0.56 -4.03
CA LYS A 159 -0.09 1.14 -5.35
C LYS A 159 -0.28 2.67 -5.36
N GLY A 160 -1.22 3.19 -4.58
CA GLY A 160 -1.41 4.62 -4.36
C GLY A 160 -0.37 5.27 -3.43
N GLY A 161 0.46 4.47 -2.73
CA GLY A 161 1.49 4.96 -1.80
C GLY A 161 1.02 5.22 -0.38
N ALA A 162 -0.22 4.85 -0.03
CA ALA A 162 -0.76 5.01 1.33
C ALA A 162 -0.37 3.84 2.25
N HIS A 163 0.00 2.68 1.69
CA HIS A 163 0.51 1.52 2.41
C HIS A 163 1.95 1.20 1.98
N GLY A 164 2.76 0.71 2.91
CA GLY A 164 4.18 0.43 2.67
C GLY A 164 5.04 1.69 2.72
N LYS A 165 6.35 1.50 2.82
CA LYS A 165 7.32 2.60 2.86
C LYS A 165 8.01 2.75 1.52
N ARG A 166 8.23 3.99 1.10
CA ARG A 166 9.19 4.30 0.05
C ARG A 166 10.60 4.06 0.57
N ILE A 167 11.46 3.60 -0.33
CA ILE A 167 12.88 3.46 -0.07
C ILE A 167 13.54 4.79 -0.43
N ALA A 168 14.47 5.21 0.40
CA ALA A 168 15.29 6.41 0.27
C ALA A 168 14.52 7.73 0.43
N SER A 169 13.59 8.08 -0.43
CA SER A 169 12.99 9.42 -0.45
C SER A 169 11.53 9.43 -0.88
N TRP A 170 10.84 10.52 -0.58
CA TRP A 170 9.51 10.83 -1.09
C TRP A 170 9.56 11.41 -2.51
N ALA A 171 10.70 11.94 -2.93
CA ALA A 171 10.90 12.51 -4.27
C ALA A 171 10.84 11.43 -5.36
N PRO A 172 10.44 11.79 -6.59
CA PRO A 172 10.52 10.88 -7.73
C PRO A 172 11.99 10.57 -8.12
N PRO A 173 12.26 9.42 -8.76
CA PRO A 173 11.33 8.32 -8.97
C PRO A 173 10.98 7.58 -7.67
N ARG A 174 9.73 7.15 -7.54
CA ARG A 174 9.28 6.42 -6.37
C ARG A 174 9.77 4.98 -6.41
N LEU A 175 10.57 4.57 -5.42
CA LEU A 175 10.91 3.18 -5.16
C LEU A 175 10.16 2.71 -3.91
N SER A 176 9.30 1.70 -4.05
CA SER A 176 8.43 1.21 -2.97
C SER A 176 8.81 -0.20 -2.56
N ASN A 177 8.88 -0.47 -1.25
CA ASN A 177 8.92 -1.83 -0.76
C ASN A 177 7.69 -2.61 -1.24
N THR A 178 7.88 -3.86 -1.61
CA THR A 178 6.78 -4.80 -1.86
C THR A 178 6.27 -5.40 -0.55
N CYS A 179 5.17 -6.15 -0.61
CA CYS A 179 4.57 -6.78 0.57
C CYS A 179 5.61 -7.62 1.35
N VAL A 180 6.39 -8.44 0.64
CA VAL A 180 7.37 -9.37 1.23
C VAL A 180 8.66 -8.71 1.73
N ASN A 181 8.87 -7.43 1.49
CA ASN A 181 9.98 -6.70 2.08
C ASN A 181 9.73 -6.33 3.55
N CYS A 182 8.45 -6.34 3.97
CA CYS A 182 8.04 -6.01 5.32
C CYS A 182 7.31 -7.16 6.01
N HIS A 183 6.47 -7.91 5.27
CA HIS A 183 5.72 -9.04 5.79
C HIS A 183 6.42 -10.36 5.45
N ASN A 184 6.60 -11.23 6.43
CA ASN A 184 6.95 -12.62 6.18
C ASN A 184 5.73 -13.30 5.53
N PRO A 185 5.79 -13.80 4.29
CA PRO A 185 4.62 -14.38 3.63
C PRO A 185 4.07 -15.63 4.33
N HIS A 186 4.88 -16.31 5.13
CA HIS A 186 4.47 -17.50 5.86
C HIS A 186 3.86 -17.18 7.24
N ASP A 187 4.19 -16.01 7.79
CA ASP A 187 3.62 -15.46 9.03
C ASP A 187 3.55 -13.93 8.93
N PRO A 188 2.58 -13.41 8.16
CA PRO A 188 2.53 -11.99 7.81
C PRO A 188 1.97 -11.10 8.91
N HIS A 189 1.50 -11.67 10.01
CA HIS A 189 0.91 -10.91 11.10
C HIS A 189 1.95 -10.05 11.81
N PHE A 190 1.61 -8.79 12.04
CA PHE A 190 2.31 -7.93 12.98
C PHE A 190 1.46 -7.76 14.23
N GLU A 191 2.10 -7.87 15.39
CA GLU A 191 1.46 -7.41 16.62
C GLU A 191 1.07 -5.94 16.46
N SER A 192 -0.15 -5.62 16.88
CA SER A 192 -0.66 -4.26 16.83
C SER A 192 0.20 -3.36 17.70
N ARG A 193 1.02 -2.53 17.09
CA ARG A 193 1.78 -1.49 17.78
C ARG A 193 0.95 -0.22 17.71
N TYR A 194 0.24 0.06 18.78
CA TYR A 194 -0.38 1.37 18.93
C TYR A 194 0.73 2.36 19.29
N PRO A 195 0.76 3.56 18.70
CA PRO A 195 1.60 4.62 19.20
C PRO A 195 1.23 4.85 20.67
N ASP A 196 2.23 5.01 21.53
CA ASP A 196 2.02 5.39 22.92
C ASP A 196 1.13 6.64 22.95
N ARG A 197 -0.10 6.45 23.35
CA ARG A 197 -0.98 7.57 23.62
C ARG A 197 -0.55 8.10 24.98
N PHE A 198 -0.14 9.34 25.01
CA PHE A 198 0.15 10.07 26.26
C PHE A 198 -1.06 10.22 27.17
N ASN A 199 -2.14 9.54 26.93
CA ASN A 199 -3.33 9.53 27.77
C ASN A 199 -3.32 8.28 28.66
N THR A 200 -2.66 8.42 29.81
CA THR A 200 -2.58 7.40 30.86
C THR A 200 -3.95 6.99 31.42
N GLU A 201 -4.98 7.81 31.29
CA GLU A 201 -6.34 7.46 31.71
C GLU A 201 -6.92 6.33 30.84
N TYR A 202 -6.64 6.36 29.53
CA TYR A 202 -7.13 5.34 28.58
C TYR A 202 -6.44 3.98 28.74
N GLU A 203 -5.22 3.93 29.25
CA GLU A 203 -4.52 2.67 29.55
C GLU A 203 -5.06 2.01 30.83
N ASN A 204 -5.51 2.81 31.79
CA ASN A 204 -6.06 2.30 33.04
C ASN A 204 -7.48 1.73 32.89
N GLU A 205 -8.24 2.18 31.89
CA GLU A 205 -9.58 1.67 31.60
C GLU A 205 -9.58 0.32 30.85
N ARG A 206 -8.41 -0.12 30.33
CA ARG A 206 -8.24 -1.39 29.60
C ARG A 206 -7.66 -2.53 30.42
N LYS A 207 -7.35 -2.29 31.68
CA LYS A 207 -6.96 -3.32 32.66
C LYS A 207 -8.18 -3.77 33.47
#